data_159b8a0a046320d2734fb33f6757442e
#
_entry.id   159b8a0a046320d2734fb33f6757442e
#
_cell.length_a   1.000
_cell.length_b   1.000
_cell.length_c   1.000
_cell.angle_alpha   90.00
_cell.angle_beta   90.00
_cell.angle_gamma   90.00
#
_symmetry.space_group_name_H-M   'P 1'
#
loop_
_entity.id
_entity.type
_entity.pdbx_description
1 polymer ?
#
loop_
_entity_poly.entity_id
_entity_poly.type
_entity_poly.pdbx_seq_one_letter_code
_entity_poly.pdbx_strand_id
1 'polypeptide(L)'
;MDLKELASKAIKGELDLTFEHHPVHSFVDGSTEIQDNLLAFKGIAGFFVLDTGSGLVMLDAGHIIDIERAYEEIRKWRPNEPLVAAIFTHHHVDHIFAVEKFDEEALSDGNDKPKVLSLIHI
;
A
#
# COMPACT_ATOMS: atom_id res chain seq x y z
N MET A 1 2.50 -8.83 -15.77
CA MET A 1 3.94 -8.60 -15.45
C MET A 1 4.00 -8.21 -13.99
N ASP A 2 4.79 -8.90 -13.19
CA ASP A 2 4.95 -8.51 -11.80
C ASP A 2 5.78 -7.22 -11.67
N LEU A 3 5.74 -6.60 -10.48
CA LEU A 3 6.39 -5.31 -10.26
C LEU A 3 7.91 -5.37 -10.40
N LYS A 4 8.54 -6.50 -10.02
CA LYS A 4 10.00 -6.68 -10.12
C LYS A 4 10.45 -6.76 -11.58
N GLU A 5 9.72 -7.52 -12.39
CA GLU A 5 9.97 -7.62 -13.82
C GLU A 5 9.76 -6.27 -14.52
N LEU A 6 8.65 -5.58 -14.19
CA LEU A 6 8.34 -4.26 -14.73
C LEU A 6 9.44 -3.24 -14.39
N ALA A 7 9.84 -3.18 -13.12
CA ALA A 7 10.91 -2.28 -12.68
C ALA A 7 12.25 -2.60 -13.37
N SER A 8 12.60 -3.87 -13.50
CA SER A 8 13.83 -4.30 -14.18
C SER A 8 13.85 -3.85 -15.65
N LYS A 9 12.76 -4.03 -16.39
CA LYS A 9 12.64 -3.62 -17.78
C LYS A 9 12.66 -2.09 -17.92
N ALA A 10 11.98 -1.38 -17.04
CA ALA A 10 11.96 0.08 -17.03
C ALA A 10 13.37 0.67 -16.81
N ILE A 11 14.12 0.14 -15.83
CA ILE A 11 15.51 0.57 -15.56
C ILE A 11 16.43 0.34 -16.75
N LYS A 12 16.22 -0.75 -17.50
CA LYS A 12 17.00 -1.06 -18.72
C LYS A 12 16.58 -0.26 -19.96
N GLY A 13 15.51 0.52 -19.88
CA GLY A 13 14.94 1.24 -21.02
C GLY A 13 14.25 0.32 -22.03
N GLU A 14 13.83 -0.86 -21.61
CA GLU A 14 13.14 -1.85 -22.46
C GLU A 14 11.63 -1.61 -22.55
N LEU A 15 11.10 -0.69 -21.74
CA LEU A 15 9.68 -0.31 -21.69
C LEU A 15 9.52 1.20 -21.69
N ASP A 16 8.55 1.69 -22.46
CA ASP A 16 8.06 3.05 -22.31
C ASP A 16 7.27 3.17 -20.99
N LEU A 17 7.59 4.19 -20.19
CA LEU A 17 6.91 4.46 -18.93
C LEU A 17 5.56 5.13 -19.23
N THR A 18 4.54 4.30 -19.38
CA THR A 18 3.14 4.70 -19.48
C THR A 18 2.41 4.38 -18.18
N PHE A 19 1.16 4.81 -18.01
CA PHE A 19 0.35 4.40 -16.85
C PHE A 19 0.17 2.89 -16.73
N GLU A 20 0.18 2.16 -17.84
CA GLU A 20 0.07 0.70 -17.85
C GLU A 20 1.38 0.01 -17.44
N HIS A 21 2.51 0.63 -17.74
CA HIS A 21 3.85 0.06 -17.55
C HIS A 21 4.69 0.81 -16.51
N HIS A 22 4.09 1.75 -15.77
CA HIS A 22 4.83 2.47 -14.73
C HIS A 22 4.97 1.61 -13.47
N PRO A 23 6.18 1.49 -12.88
CA PRO A 23 6.38 0.62 -11.71
C PRO A 23 5.72 1.13 -10.42
N VAL A 24 5.32 2.40 -10.37
CA VAL A 24 4.76 3.04 -9.18
C VAL A 24 3.31 3.48 -9.38
N HIS A 25 2.98 3.95 -10.57
CA HIS A 25 1.64 4.46 -10.89
C HIS A 25 0.89 3.52 -11.81
N SER A 26 -0.33 3.15 -11.45
CA SER A 26 -1.20 2.40 -12.34
C SER A 26 -2.66 2.47 -11.90
N PHE A 27 -3.56 2.50 -12.86
CA PHE A 27 -4.99 2.37 -12.61
C PHE A 27 -5.46 0.91 -12.60
N VAL A 28 -4.64 -0.05 -12.99
CA VAL A 28 -5.09 -1.37 -13.44
C VAL A 28 -4.50 -2.53 -12.66
N ASP A 29 -3.32 -2.39 -12.10
CA ASP A 29 -2.64 -3.52 -11.47
C ASP A 29 -2.76 -3.50 -9.94
N GLY A 30 -2.66 -4.70 -9.38
CA GLY A 30 -2.77 -4.94 -7.96
C GLY A 30 -1.42 -4.81 -7.22
N SER A 31 -1.26 -5.67 -6.25
CA SER A 31 -0.07 -5.71 -5.39
C SER A 31 0.92 -6.78 -5.84
N THR A 32 2.17 -6.62 -5.44
CA THR A 32 3.24 -7.60 -5.62
C THR A 32 3.99 -7.76 -4.30
N GLU A 33 4.13 -8.98 -3.82
CA GLU A 33 5.02 -9.28 -2.70
C GLU A 33 6.47 -9.23 -3.20
N ILE A 34 7.18 -8.14 -2.85
CA ILE A 34 8.56 -7.91 -3.31
C ILE A 34 9.61 -8.59 -2.44
N GLN A 35 9.25 -8.91 -1.20
CA GLN A 35 9.96 -9.77 -0.26
C GLN A 35 8.93 -10.54 0.57
N ASP A 36 9.30 -11.60 1.28
CA ASP A 36 8.40 -12.50 2.03
C ASP A 36 7.46 -11.78 3.02
N ASN A 37 7.79 -10.58 3.44
CA ASN A 37 7.03 -9.79 4.40
C ASN A 37 6.75 -8.35 3.91
N LEU A 38 6.98 -8.04 2.64
CA LEU A 38 6.83 -6.69 2.09
C LEU A 38 6.00 -6.71 0.81
N LEU A 39 4.80 -6.18 0.90
CA LEU A 39 3.89 -5.98 -0.22
C LEU A 39 4.07 -4.57 -0.79
N ALA A 40 4.21 -4.47 -2.11
CA ALA A 40 4.12 -3.22 -2.85
C ALA A 40 2.76 -3.14 -3.54
N PHE A 41 2.00 -2.11 -3.26
CA PHE A 41 0.74 -1.81 -3.95
C PHE A 41 0.99 -0.78 -5.05
N LYS A 42 0.53 -1.09 -6.24
CA LYS A 42 0.61 -0.22 -7.40
C LYS A 42 -0.75 0.41 -7.68
N GLY A 43 -0.85 1.71 -7.48
CA GLY A 43 -2.07 2.49 -7.66
C GLY A 43 -1.75 3.85 -8.28
N ILE A 44 -2.68 4.81 -8.19
CA ILE A 44 -2.40 6.21 -8.58
C ILE A 44 -1.23 6.75 -7.77
N ALA A 45 -1.24 6.52 -6.47
CA ALA A 45 -0.10 6.70 -5.59
C ALA A 45 0.25 5.35 -4.97
N GLY A 46 1.40 4.80 -5.34
CA GLY A 46 1.88 3.53 -4.82
C GLY A 46 2.29 3.63 -3.36
N PHE A 47 2.18 2.53 -2.63
CA PHE A 47 2.59 2.45 -1.23
C PHE A 47 3.07 1.03 -0.88
N PHE A 48 3.60 0.87 0.32
CA PHE A 48 4.09 -0.42 0.80
C PHE A 48 3.40 -0.84 2.08
N VAL A 49 3.30 -2.16 2.29
CA VAL A 49 2.82 -2.74 3.53
C VAL A 49 3.85 -3.75 4.02
N LEU A 50 4.33 -3.55 5.23
CA LEU A 50 5.27 -4.44 5.91
C LEU A 50 4.53 -5.30 6.93
N ASP A 51 4.67 -6.62 6.84
CA ASP A 51 4.31 -7.55 7.91
C ASP A 51 5.47 -7.65 8.90
N THR A 52 5.26 -7.14 10.11
CA THR A 52 6.30 -7.13 11.15
C THR A 52 6.33 -8.42 11.98
N GLY A 53 5.41 -9.36 11.74
CA GLY A 53 5.16 -10.51 12.60
C GLY A 53 4.35 -10.19 13.86
N SER A 54 4.00 -8.92 14.08
CA SER A 54 3.15 -8.44 15.18
C SER A 54 2.05 -7.50 14.72
N GLY A 55 1.78 -7.52 13.42
CA GLY A 55 0.82 -6.70 12.72
C GLY A 55 1.43 -6.00 11.52
N LEU A 56 0.57 -5.40 10.71
CA LEU A 56 0.94 -4.72 9.48
C LEU A 56 1.30 -3.26 9.75
N VAL A 57 2.30 -2.75 9.05
CA VAL A 57 2.65 -1.32 9.00
C VAL A 57 2.57 -0.84 7.56
N MET A 58 1.79 0.19 7.32
CA MET A 58 1.61 0.81 6.01
C MET A 58 2.57 2.01 5.86
N LEU A 59 3.27 2.10 4.74
CA LEU A 59 4.13 3.23 4.35
C LEU A 59 3.45 3.96 3.21
N ASP A 60 2.84 5.09 3.49
CA ASP A 60 1.77 5.74 2.73
C ASP A 60 0.51 4.87 2.61
N ALA A 61 -0.57 5.41 2.08
CA ALA A 61 -1.87 4.73 2.05
C ALA A 61 -2.70 5.02 0.79
N GLY A 62 -2.06 5.45 -0.27
CA GLY A 62 -2.67 5.56 -1.58
C GLY A 62 -3.78 6.61 -1.73
N HIS A 63 -4.37 6.62 -2.92
CA HIS A 63 -5.38 7.56 -3.35
C HIS A 63 -6.80 7.06 -3.02
N ILE A 64 -7.76 7.98 -2.90
CA ILE A 64 -9.17 7.67 -2.54
C ILE A 64 -9.83 6.63 -3.44
N ILE A 65 -9.52 6.61 -4.73
CA ILE A 65 -10.11 5.64 -5.65
C ILE A 65 -9.51 4.24 -5.52
N ASP A 66 -8.41 4.10 -4.81
CA ASP A 66 -7.73 2.83 -4.59
C ASP A 66 -8.11 2.14 -3.27
N ILE A 67 -8.92 2.79 -2.42
CA ILE A 67 -9.24 2.32 -1.05
C ILE A 67 -9.69 0.87 -1.02
N GLU A 68 -10.75 0.55 -1.76
CA GLU A 68 -11.34 -0.80 -1.76
C GLU A 68 -10.35 -1.84 -2.29
N ARG A 69 -9.72 -1.54 -3.42
CA ARG A 69 -8.74 -2.42 -4.05
C ARG A 69 -7.52 -2.66 -3.15
N ALA A 70 -7.03 -1.61 -2.51
CA ALA A 70 -5.91 -1.69 -1.58
C ALA A 70 -6.26 -2.60 -0.38
N TYR A 71 -7.44 -2.40 0.21
CA TYR A 71 -7.91 -3.23 1.31
C TYR A 71 -8.03 -4.70 0.90
N GLU A 72 -8.70 -4.99 -0.23
CA GLU A 72 -8.86 -6.35 -0.73
C GLU A 72 -7.52 -7.05 -0.99
N GLU A 73 -6.56 -6.38 -1.64
CA GLU A 73 -5.25 -6.94 -1.94
C GLU A 73 -4.44 -7.22 -0.67
N ILE A 74 -4.48 -6.33 0.31
CA ILE A 74 -3.81 -6.53 1.60
C ILE A 74 -4.45 -7.71 2.34
N ARG A 75 -5.79 -7.83 2.33
CA ARG A 75 -6.50 -8.93 2.99
C ARG A 75 -6.33 -10.28 2.28
N LYS A 76 -6.14 -10.30 0.97
CA LYS A 76 -5.70 -11.51 0.24
C LYS A 76 -4.31 -11.95 0.68
N TRP A 77 -3.39 -11.01 0.87
CA TRP A 77 -2.02 -11.28 1.29
C TRP A 77 -1.91 -11.68 2.76
N ARG A 78 -2.59 -10.94 3.65
CA ARG A 78 -2.60 -11.19 5.11
C ARG A 78 -4.02 -11.06 5.65
N PRO A 79 -4.80 -12.16 5.65
CA PRO A 79 -6.24 -12.10 5.97
C PRO A 79 -6.53 -11.67 7.41
N ASN A 80 -5.68 -12.03 8.36
CA ASN A 80 -5.96 -11.93 9.79
C ASN A 80 -5.03 -10.96 10.55
N GLU A 81 -4.00 -10.44 9.88
CA GLU A 81 -3.02 -9.57 10.54
C GLU A 81 -3.57 -8.15 10.68
N PRO A 82 -3.70 -7.60 11.90
CA PRO A 82 -4.21 -6.25 12.08
C PRO A 82 -3.26 -5.21 11.50
N LEU A 83 -3.80 -4.14 10.93
CA LEU A 83 -3.00 -2.95 10.65
C LEU A 83 -2.75 -2.23 11.97
N VAL A 84 -1.51 -2.12 12.41
CA VAL A 84 -1.15 -1.51 13.69
C VAL A 84 -0.63 -0.07 13.55
N ALA A 85 -0.10 0.28 12.39
CA ALA A 85 0.36 1.64 12.12
C ALA A 85 0.32 2.00 10.63
N ALA A 86 0.19 3.28 10.34
CA ALA A 86 0.41 3.89 9.04
C ALA A 86 1.37 5.06 9.19
N ILE A 87 2.37 5.15 8.33
CA ILE A 87 3.39 6.19 8.32
C ILE A 87 3.26 6.96 7.02
N PHE A 88 2.87 8.23 7.10
CA PHE A 88 2.72 9.09 5.93
C PHE A 88 4.03 9.84 5.66
N THR A 89 4.57 9.64 4.46
CA THR A 89 5.83 10.29 4.03
C THR A 89 5.68 11.78 3.84
N HIS A 90 4.48 12.24 3.45
CA HIS A 90 4.16 13.65 3.24
C HIS A 90 2.64 13.89 3.31
N HIS A 91 2.21 15.15 3.17
CA HIS A 91 0.83 15.58 3.43
C HIS A 91 -0.11 15.51 2.22
N HIS A 92 0.33 15.02 1.08
CA HIS A 92 -0.54 14.95 -0.10
C HIS A 92 -1.67 13.95 0.12
N VAL A 93 -2.87 14.34 -0.30
CA VAL A 93 -4.10 13.57 -0.05
C VAL A 93 -4.13 12.21 -0.75
N ASP A 94 -3.38 12.04 -1.84
CA ASP A 94 -3.25 10.78 -2.57
C ASP A 94 -2.38 9.73 -1.87
N HIS A 95 -1.90 10.03 -0.65
CA HIS A 95 -1.06 9.13 0.15
C HIS A 95 -1.67 8.70 1.49
N ILE A 96 -2.94 9.04 1.78
CA ILE A 96 -3.49 8.89 3.14
C ILE A 96 -4.79 8.09 3.26
N PHE A 97 -5.44 7.69 2.16
CA PHE A 97 -6.85 7.26 2.21
C PHE A 97 -7.08 5.80 2.62
N ALA A 98 -6.23 4.86 2.24
CA ALA A 98 -6.55 3.43 2.47
C ALA A 98 -6.58 3.01 3.95
N VAL A 99 -6.13 3.85 4.88
CA VAL A 99 -6.20 3.58 6.33
C VAL A 99 -7.66 3.54 6.83
N GLU A 100 -8.57 4.27 6.20
CA GLU A 100 -9.97 4.38 6.62
C GLU A 100 -10.65 3.01 6.78
N LYS A 101 -10.45 2.10 5.83
CA LYS A 101 -11.02 0.74 5.89
C LYS A 101 -10.50 -0.08 7.07
N PHE A 102 -9.23 0.08 7.40
CA PHE A 102 -8.62 -0.58 8.55
C PHE A 102 -9.06 0.02 9.88
N ASP A 103 -9.38 1.31 9.92
CA ASP A 103 -10.01 1.96 11.06
C ASP A 103 -11.40 1.35 11.32
N GLU A 104 -12.22 1.20 10.27
CA GLU A 104 -13.55 0.60 10.35
C GLU A 104 -13.48 -0.86 10.81
N GLU A 105 -12.56 -1.65 10.24
CA GLU A 105 -12.32 -3.05 10.61
C GLU A 105 -11.90 -3.16 12.08
N ALA A 106 -10.92 -2.39 12.53
CA ALA A 106 -10.45 -2.40 13.90
C ALA A 106 -11.59 -2.10 14.90
N LEU A 107 -12.42 -1.10 14.60
CA LEU A 107 -13.59 -0.77 15.43
C LEU A 107 -14.63 -1.90 15.45
N SER A 108 -14.88 -2.54 14.28
CA SER A 108 -15.81 -3.66 14.18
C SER A 108 -15.36 -4.85 15.01
N ASP A 109 -14.05 -5.10 15.05
CA ASP A 109 -13.44 -6.22 15.77
C ASP A 109 -13.17 -5.91 17.26
N GLY A 110 -13.49 -4.69 17.71
CA GLY A 110 -13.25 -4.24 19.07
C GLY A 110 -11.76 -4.01 19.40
N ASN A 111 -10.96 -3.75 18.37
CA ASN A 111 -9.54 -3.46 18.46
C ASN A 111 -9.25 -1.96 18.44
N ASP A 112 -8.03 -1.60 18.85
CA ASP A 112 -7.54 -0.24 18.69
C ASP A 112 -7.31 0.09 17.21
N LYS A 113 -7.63 1.32 16.82
CA LYS A 113 -7.32 1.84 15.49
C LYS A 113 -5.80 1.86 15.23
N PRO A 114 -5.38 1.72 13.96
CA PRO A 114 -3.99 1.92 13.58
C PRO A 114 -3.45 3.27 14.06
N LYS A 115 -2.22 3.29 14.54
CA LYS A 115 -1.53 4.54 14.88
C LYS A 115 -1.08 5.23 13.61
N VAL A 116 -1.47 6.48 13.42
CA VAL A 116 -1.00 7.28 12.27
C VAL A 116 0.17 8.15 12.70
N LEU A 117 1.29 8.02 11.99
CA LEU A 117 2.49 8.82 12.14
C LEU A 117 2.68 9.66 10.87
N SER A 118 2.97 10.94 11.03
CA SER A 118 3.25 11.86 9.93
C SER A 118 4.28 12.90 10.34
N LEU A 119 4.68 13.76 9.41
CA LEU A 119 5.67 14.81 9.68
C LEU A 119 5.31 15.75 10.84
N ILE A 120 4.02 15.92 11.14
CA ILE A 120 3.58 16.75 12.27
C ILE A 120 3.89 16.12 13.64
N HIS A 121 4.25 14.85 13.69
CA HIS A 121 4.61 14.14 14.92
C HIS A 121 6.13 14.15 15.18
N ILE A 122 6.90 14.70 14.26
CA ILE A 122 8.35 14.86 14.34
C ILE A 122 8.67 16.29 14.81
#